data_1b37ec8649266c18f8c633c1ba66038b
#
_entry.id   1b37ec8649266c18f8c633c1ba66038b
#
_cell.length_a   1.000
_cell.length_b   1.000
_cell.length_c   1.000
_cell.angle_alpha   90.00
_cell.angle_beta   90.00
_cell.angle_gamma   90.00
#
_symmetry.space_group_name_H-M   'P 1'
#
loop_
_entity.id
_entity.type
_entity.pdbx_description
1 polymer ?
#
loop_
_entity_poly.entity_id
_entity_poly.type
_entity_poly.pdbx_seq_one_letter_code
_entity_poly.pdbx_strand_id
1 'polypeptide(L)'
;MRRKDREVTDPVKIADIINRCSCCRIGFDDDGEVYIVPLNFGYEAKDNTYVFYFHGATVGRKIDLIHKKPKVGFEMDTDLAVYAVNGSDVACKYTARFQSIIGNGIVSIVSDIEEKRRGLSLVMEHNTGKREWDFDEKMINAVAVIKLEVIKMSCKEHQ
;
A
#
# COMPACT_ATOMS: atom_id res chain seq x y z
N MET A 1 17.44 -7.88 -1.97
CA MET A 1 17.13 -8.13 -0.52
C MET A 1 18.32 -8.85 0.15
N ARG A 2 18.67 -8.53 1.42
CA ARG A 2 19.79 -9.19 2.15
C ARG A 2 19.41 -10.61 2.64
N ARG A 3 18.22 -10.77 3.19
CA ARG A 3 17.70 -12.07 3.70
C ARG A 3 16.82 -12.71 2.63
N LYS A 4 17.47 -13.38 1.67
CA LYS A 4 16.78 -14.10 0.59
C LYS A 4 15.94 -15.29 1.08
N ASP A 5 16.30 -15.88 2.21
CA ASP A 5 15.55 -16.94 2.88
C ASP A 5 14.14 -16.51 3.34
N ARG A 6 13.89 -15.20 3.41
CA ARG A 6 12.60 -14.61 3.81
C ARG A 6 11.85 -13.97 2.65
N GLU A 7 12.39 -14.05 1.45
CA GLU A 7 11.79 -13.43 0.26
C GLU A 7 10.59 -14.24 -0.22
N VAL A 8 9.46 -13.55 -0.43
CA VAL A 8 8.26 -14.11 -1.04
C VAL A 8 8.20 -13.67 -2.49
N THR A 9 8.24 -14.64 -3.41
CA THR A 9 8.22 -14.41 -4.87
C THR A 9 6.98 -14.97 -5.55
N ASP A 10 6.20 -15.82 -4.85
CA ASP A 10 4.95 -16.38 -5.35
C ASP A 10 3.88 -15.28 -5.44
N PRO A 11 3.35 -14.96 -6.65
CA PRO A 11 2.34 -13.93 -6.83
C PRO A 11 1.06 -14.16 -6.04
N VAL A 12 0.64 -15.43 -5.87
CA VAL A 12 -0.57 -15.78 -5.10
C VAL A 12 -0.37 -15.43 -3.63
N LYS A 13 0.78 -15.75 -3.08
CA LYS A 13 1.13 -15.43 -1.71
C LYS A 13 1.31 -13.92 -1.49
N ILE A 14 1.90 -13.22 -2.46
CA ILE A 14 2.02 -11.75 -2.42
C ILE A 14 0.62 -11.12 -2.38
N ALA A 15 -0.31 -11.56 -3.24
CA ALA A 15 -1.69 -11.08 -3.25
C ALA A 15 -2.40 -11.35 -1.90
N ASP A 16 -2.22 -12.53 -1.31
CA ASP A 16 -2.75 -12.85 0.02
C ASP A 16 -2.21 -11.90 1.10
N ILE A 17 -0.92 -11.61 1.09
CA ILE A 17 -0.30 -10.65 2.03
C ILE A 17 -0.87 -9.24 1.82
N ILE A 18 -0.98 -8.76 0.56
CA ILE A 18 -1.57 -7.45 0.26
C ILE A 18 -3.01 -7.38 0.79
N ASN A 19 -3.82 -8.43 0.56
CA ASN A 19 -5.22 -8.47 0.99
C ASN A 19 -5.40 -8.41 2.52
N ARG A 20 -4.39 -8.80 3.28
CA ARG A 20 -4.41 -8.72 4.75
C ARG A 20 -3.82 -7.41 5.31
N CYS A 21 -3.14 -6.62 4.48
CA CYS A 21 -2.69 -5.30 4.88
C CYS A 21 -3.85 -4.30 4.86
N SER A 22 -4.10 -3.60 5.93
CA SER A 22 -5.17 -2.59 6.04
C SER A 22 -4.72 -1.17 5.69
N CYS A 23 -3.40 -0.94 5.67
CA CYS A 23 -2.82 0.39 5.49
C CYS A 23 -1.55 0.31 4.64
N CYS A 24 -1.44 1.24 3.71
CA CYS A 24 -0.20 1.51 2.98
C CYS A 24 0.37 2.85 3.42
N ARG A 25 1.63 2.87 3.83
CA ARG A 25 2.35 4.09 4.21
C ARG A 25 3.17 4.56 3.01
N ILE A 26 2.86 5.76 2.52
CA ILE A 26 3.58 6.38 1.41
C ILE A 26 4.54 7.41 1.95
N GLY A 27 5.80 7.30 1.59
CA GLY A 27 6.86 8.25 1.91
C GLY A 27 7.19 9.15 0.74
N PHE A 28 6.98 10.46 0.92
CA PHE A 28 7.31 11.52 -0.03
C PHE A 28 8.64 12.19 0.34
N ASP A 29 9.39 12.62 -0.67
CA ASP A 29 10.51 13.55 -0.49
C ASP A 29 9.97 14.99 -0.51
N ASP A 30 10.06 15.68 0.61
CA ASP A 30 9.71 17.09 0.76
C ASP A 30 10.96 17.90 1.04
N ASP A 31 11.72 18.15 -0.05
CA ASP A 31 12.96 18.95 -0.05
C ASP A 31 14.01 18.47 0.97
N GLY A 32 14.15 17.14 1.10
CA GLY A 32 15.09 16.48 2.00
C GLY A 32 14.48 15.97 3.30
N GLU A 33 13.25 16.36 3.60
CA GLU A 33 12.45 15.75 4.66
C GLU A 33 11.63 14.57 4.13
N VAL A 34 11.46 13.54 4.92
CA VAL A 34 10.57 12.42 4.58
C VAL A 34 9.19 12.66 5.20
N TYR A 35 8.20 12.89 4.36
CA TYR A 35 6.81 13.02 4.78
C TYR A 35 6.05 11.71 4.55
N ILE A 36 5.61 11.06 5.63
CA ILE A 36 4.94 9.75 5.59
C ILE A 36 3.44 9.92 5.82
N VAL A 37 2.63 9.31 4.95
CA VAL A 37 1.17 9.33 5.05
C VAL A 37 0.62 7.91 5.06
N PRO A 38 -0.08 7.48 6.13
CA PRO A 38 -0.81 6.22 6.15
C PRO A 38 -2.15 6.39 5.41
N LEU A 39 -2.46 5.46 4.51
CA LEU A 39 -3.67 5.49 3.70
C LEU A 39 -4.31 4.10 3.60
N ASN A 40 -5.64 4.04 3.66
CA ASN A 40 -6.37 2.88 3.16
C ASN A 40 -6.22 2.82 1.65
N PHE A 41 -6.22 1.62 1.10
CA PHE A 41 -5.94 1.42 -0.31
C PHE A 41 -6.83 0.33 -0.92
N GLY A 42 -6.86 0.30 -2.24
CA GLY A 42 -7.23 -0.84 -3.05
C GLY A 42 -6.17 -1.07 -4.10
N TYR A 43 -6.19 -2.20 -4.78
CA TYR A 43 -5.19 -2.48 -5.80
C TYR A 43 -5.71 -3.35 -6.93
N GLU A 44 -5.00 -3.30 -8.03
CA GLU A 44 -5.09 -4.27 -9.11
C GLU A 44 -3.69 -4.79 -9.46
N ALA A 45 -3.63 -6.04 -9.89
CA ALA A 45 -2.40 -6.69 -10.33
C ALA A 45 -2.63 -7.36 -11.69
N LYS A 46 -1.72 -7.12 -12.62
CA LYS A 46 -1.72 -7.74 -13.93
C LYS A 46 -0.28 -7.97 -14.38
N ASP A 47 0.03 -9.19 -14.83
CA ASP A 47 1.35 -9.55 -15.39
C ASP A 47 2.54 -9.13 -14.49
N ASN A 48 2.41 -9.35 -13.17
CA ASN A 48 3.37 -8.95 -12.13
C ASN A 48 3.57 -7.43 -12.00
N THR A 49 2.71 -6.62 -12.60
CA THR A 49 2.62 -5.18 -12.32
C THR A 49 1.53 -4.92 -11.28
N TYR A 50 1.78 -3.96 -10.40
CA TYR A 50 0.86 -3.59 -9.33
C TYR A 50 0.54 -2.11 -9.43
N VAL A 51 -0.75 -1.80 -9.29
CA VAL A 51 -1.26 -0.43 -9.21
C VAL A 51 -2.08 -0.33 -7.92
N PHE A 52 -1.71 0.60 -7.06
CA PHE A 52 -2.47 0.89 -5.84
C PHE A 52 -3.27 2.18 -6.02
N TYR A 53 -4.49 2.19 -5.47
CA TYR A 53 -5.37 3.34 -5.48
C TYR A 53 -5.66 3.78 -4.05
N PHE A 54 -5.70 5.09 -3.87
CA PHE A 54 -6.00 5.75 -2.60
C PHE A 54 -6.96 6.90 -2.85
N HIS A 55 -7.60 7.39 -1.78
CA HIS A 55 -8.40 8.59 -1.89
C HIS A 55 -8.07 9.58 -0.77
N GLY A 56 -8.44 10.82 -0.95
CA GLY A 56 -8.24 11.86 0.05
C GLY A 56 -8.79 13.21 -0.37
N ALA A 57 -8.47 14.25 0.40
CA ALA A 57 -8.81 15.61 0.04
C ALA A 57 -8.12 16.04 -1.27
N THR A 58 -8.76 16.97 -1.99
CA THR A 58 -8.25 17.50 -3.26
C THR A 58 -7.12 18.52 -3.09
N VAL A 59 -6.85 18.94 -1.87
CA VAL A 59 -5.80 19.92 -1.51
C VAL A 59 -5.00 19.45 -0.30
N GLY A 60 -3.81 20.03 -0.12
CA GLY A 60 -2.93 19.80 1.03
C GLY A 60 -1.57 19.23 0.65
N ARG A 61 -0.66 19.19 1.64
CA ARG A 61 0.77 18.85 1.47
C ARG A 61 1.00 17.62 0.58
N LYS A 62 0.24 16.55 0.76
CA LYS A 62 0.32 15.34 -0.05
C LYS A 62 0.07 15.62 -1.54
N ILE A 63 -0.96 16.41 -1.86
CA ILE A 63 -1.32 16.73 -3.25
C ILE A 63 -0.24 17.60 -3.89
N ASP A 64 0.26 18.60 -3.15
CA ASP A 64 1.35 19.47 -3.62
C ASP A 64 2.60 18.65 -3.95
N LEU A 65 2.95 17.68 -3.08
CA LEU A 65 4.10 16.79 -3.30
C LEU A 65 3.92 15.84 -4.47
N ILE A 66 2.71 15.33 -4.71
CA ILE A 66 2.41 14.51 -5.90
C ILE A 66 2.70 15.31 -7.18
N HIS A 67 2.30 16.57 -7.23
CA HIS A 67 2.57 17.42 -8.39
C HIS A 67 4.05 17.80 -8.53
N LYS A 68 4.75 18.02 -7.43
CA LYS A 68 6.14 18.49 -7.40
C LYS A 68 7.15 17.36 -7.59
N LYS A 69 6.96 16.24 -6.89
CA LYS A 69 7.86 15.09 -6.81
C LYS A 69 7.10 13.76 -6.75
N PRO A 70 6.63 13.24 -7.88
CA PRO A 70 5.73 12.09 -7.92
C PRO A 70 6.39 10.74 -7.55
N LYS A 71 7.72 10.67 -7.45
CA LYS A 71 8.42 9.45 -7.06
C LYS A 71 8.36 9.24 -5.56
N VAL A 72 7.83 8.10 -5.14
CA VAL A 72 7.60 7.78 -3.72
C VAL A 72 8.17 6.41 -3.34
N GLY A 73 8.45 6.24 -2.05
CA GLY A 73 8.56 4.95 -1.42
C GLY A 73 7.23 4.55 -0.78
N PHE A 74 6.98 3.26 -0.66
CA PHE A 74 5.82 2.77 0.09
C PHE A 74 6.15 1.53 0.89
N GLU A 75 5.37 1.31 1.93
CA GLU A 75 5.45 0.15 2.80
C GLU A 75 4.06 -0.25 3.27
N MET A 76 3.85 -1.55 3.42
CA MET A 76 2.70 -2.14 4.11
C MET A 76 3.13 -3.41 4.85
N ASP A 77 2.50 -3.66 5.99
CA ASP A 77 2.80 -4.81 6.85
C ASP A 77 1.54 -5.45 7.43
N THR A 78 1.67 -6.70 7.78
CA THR A 78 0.63 -7.47 8.44
C THR A 78 1.24 -8.62 9.27
N ASP A 79 0.41 -9.30 10.05
CA ASP A 79 0.76 -10.48 10.85
C ASP A 79 1.92 -10.24 11.84
N LEU A 80 1.99 -9.03 12.39
CA LEU A 80 3.03 -8.65 13.35
C LEU A 80 2.74 -9.26 14.73
N ALA A 81 3.64 -10.12 15.20
CA ALA A 81 3.60 -10.68 16.55
C ALA A 81 5.00 -10.94 17.06
N VAL A 82 5.21 -10.72 18.36
CA VAL A 82 6.45 -11.09 19.06
C VAL A 82 6.19 -12.32 19.88
N TYR A 83 7.07 -13.31 19.81
CA TYR A 83 6.95 -14.56 20.54
C TYR A 83 8.30 -15.11 21.01
N ALA A 84 8.25 -15.91 22.07
CA ALA A 84 9.41 -16.60 22.61
C ALA A 84 9.62 -17.93 21.86
N VAL A 85 10.82 -18.17 21.35
CA VAL A 85 11.19 -19.46 20.75
C VAL A 85 11.20 -20.52 21.86
N ASN A 86 10.43 -21.60 21.69
CA ASN A 86 10.27 -22.70 22.65
C ASN A 86 9.84 -22.25 24.05
N GLY A 87 9.07 -21.18 24.18
CA GLY A 87 8.56 -20.68 25.47
C GLY A 87 9.64 -20.19 26.43
N SER A 88 10.77 -19.73 25.91
CA SER A 88 11.92 -19.29 26.72
C SER A 88 11.71 -17.89 27.30
N ASP A 89 12.06 -17.68 28.55
CA ASP A 89 12.06 -16.36 29.22
C ASP A 89 13.32 -15.52 28.93
N VAL A 90 14.24 -16.05 28.11
CA VAL A 90 15.48 -15.36 27.76
C VAL A 90 15.25 -14.39 26.63
N ALA A 91 15.51 -13.09 26.84
CA ALA A 91 15.24 -12.02 25.88
C ALA A 91 15.80 -12.25 24.46
N CYS A 92 17.02 -12.79 24.34
CA CYS A 92 17.63 -13.10 23.04
C CYS A 92 16.97 -14.25 22.26
N LYS A 93 16.03 -14.97 22.88
CA LYS A 93 15.20 -16.00 22.25
C LYS A 93 13.81 -15.52 21.83
N TYR A 94 13.53 -14.23 21.95
CA TYR A 94 12.35 -13.64 21.34
C TYR A 94 12.60 -13.29 19.90
N THR A 95 11.58 -13.48 19.07
CA THR A 95 11.60 -13.12 17.65
C THR A 95 10.26 -12.52 17.23
N ALA A 96 10.21 -11.91 16.06
CA ALA A 96 8.99 -11.33 15.51
C ALA A 96 8.54 -12.11 14.27
N ARG A 97 7.27 -12.52 14.27
CA ARG A 97 6.56 -12.92 13.05
C ARG A 97 6.08 -11.67 12.34
N PHE A 98 6.21 -11.60 11.03
CA PHE A 98 5.72 -10.49 10.23
C PHE A 98 5.65 -10.86 8.75
N GLN A 99 4.83 -10.12 8.02
CA GLN A 99 4.82 -10.08 6.57
C GLN A 99 4.83 -8.61 6.16
N SER A 100 5.68 -8.24 5.21
CA SER A 100 5.84 -6.85 4.78
C SER A 100 6.15 -6.73 3.30
N ILE A 101 5.67 -5.65 2.71
CA ILE A 101 5.95 -5.25 1.33
C ILE A 101 6.55 -3.86 1.36
N ILE A 102 7.69 -3.71 0.70
CA ILE A 102 8.39 -2.43 0.55
C ILE A 102 8.66 -2.21 -0.93
N GLY A 103 8.37 -1.02 -1.42
CA GLY A 103 8.58 -0.70 -2.82
C GLY A 103 8.76 0.78 -3.09
N ASN A 104 8.86 1.09 -4.36
CA ASN A 104 8.78 2.46 -4.86
C ASN A 104 8.01 2.50 -6.19
N GLY A 105 7.49 3.67 -6.50
CA GLY A 105 6.71 3.90 -7.70
C GLY A 105 6.48 5.37 -7.98
N ILE A 106 5.59 5.62 -8.92
CA ILE A 106 5.17 6.95 -9.31
C ILE A 106 3.72 7.14 -8.90
N VAL A 107 3.44 8.20 -8.17
CA VAL A 107 2.07 8.61 -7.82
C VAL A 107 1.57 9.68 -8.78
N SER A 108 0.27 9.63 -9.09
CA SER A 108 -0.42 10.62 -9.89
C SER A 108 -1.85 10.84 -9.39
N ILE A 109 -2.42 12.00 -9.71
CA ILE A 109 -3.85 12.26 -9.47
C ILE A 109 -4.62 11.76 -10.68
N VAL A 110 -5.60 10.91 -10.45
CA VAL A 110 -6.49 10.39 -11.49
C VAL A 110 -7.46 11.49 -11.92
N SER A 111 -7.51 11.80 -13.21
CA SER A 111 -8.42 12.80 -13.79
C SER A 111 -9.64 12.17 -14.47
N ASP A 112 -9.47 10.98 -15.06
CA ASP A 112 -10.55 10.27 -15.75
C ASP A 112 -11.61 9.76 -14.74
N ILE A 113 -12.89 10.02 -15.01
CA ILE A 113 -13.99 9.75 -14.11
C ILE A 113 -14.21 8.24 -13.91
N GLU A 114 -14.03 7.45 -14.97
CA GLU A 114 -14.22 5.99 -14.89
C GLU A 114 -13.06 5.32 -14.15
N GLU A 115 -11.83 5.83 -14.34
CA GLU A 115 -10.68 5.38 -13.54
C GLU A 115 -10.83 5.78 -12.05
N LYS A 116 -11.36 6.98 -11.75
CA LYS A 116 -11.70 7.38 -10.37
C LYS A 116 -12.70 6.42 -9.75
N ARG A 117 -13.79 6.12 -10.47
CA ARG A 117 -14.84 5.18 -10.01
C ARG A 117 -14.24 3.81 -9.74
N ARG A 118 -13.42 3.29 -10.65
CA ARG A 118 -12.73 2.01 -10.49
C ARG A 118 -11.80 2.03 -9.29
N GLY A 119 -10.97 3.05 -9.14
CA GLY A 119 -10.05 3.19 -8.00
C GLY A 119 -10.79 3.22 -6.66
N LEU A 120 -11.88 4.00 -6.55
CA LEU A 120 -12.72 4.04 -5.35
C LEU A 120 -13.39 2.68 -5.07
N SER A 121 -13.88 1.99 -6.10
CA SER A 121 -14.45 0.64 -5.95
C SER A 121 -13.43 -0.35 -5.38
N LEU A 122 -12.19 -0.33 -5.89
CA LEU A 122 -11.11 -1.17 -5.38
C LEU A 122 -10.76 -0.85 -3.93
N VAL A 123 -10.71 0.44 -3.55
CA VAL A 123 -10.49 0.85 -2.15
C VAL A 123 -11.62 0.31 -1.27
N MET A 124 -12.85 0.42 -1.69
CA MET A 124 -14.00 -0.07 -0.92
C MET A 124 -14.02 -1.60 -0.84
N GLU A 125 -13.75 -2.30 -1.95
CA GLU A 125 -13.68 -3.76 -1.98
C GLU A 125 -12.61 -4.28 -1.01
N HIS A 126 -11.41 -3.71 -1.06
CA HIS A 126 -10.31 -4.10 -0.18
C HIS A 126 -10.62 -3.94 1.30
N ASN A 127 -11.29 -2.84 1.67
CA ASN A 127 -11.55 -2.51 3.08
C ASN A 127 -12.85 -3.10 3.65
N THR A 128 -13.78 -3.54 2.80
CA THR A 128 -15.12 -4.00 3.22
C THR A 128 -15.48 -5.40 2.75
N GLY A 129 -14.76 -5.92 1.75
CA GLY A 129 -15.08 -7.18 1.06
C GLY A 129 -16.27 -7.08 0.09
N LYS A 130 -16.97 -5.95 0.03
CA LYS A 130 -18.11 -5.74 -0.88
C LYS A 130 -17.60 -5.19 -2.21
N ARG A 131 -18.03 -5.80 -3.34
CA ARG A 131 -17.54 -5.49 -4.69
C ARG A 131 -18.36 -4.44 -5.44
N GLU A 132 -19.67 -4.41 -5.22
CA GLU A 132 -20.56 -3.53 -5.97
C GLU A 132 -20.85 -2.26 -5.16
N TRP A 133 -20.46 -1.13 -5.72
CA TRP A 133 -20.67 0.19 -5.13
C TRP A 133 -21.23 1.14 -6.14
N ASP A 134 -22.28 1.84 -5.76
CA ASP A 134 -22.78 2.99 -6.50
C ASP A 134 -22.17 4.27 -5.95
N PHE A 135 -21.66 5.10 -6.85
CA PHE A 135 -21.05 6.37 -6.51
C PHE A 135 -21.74 7.51 -7.24
N ASP A 136 -22.26 8.47 -6.49
CA ASP A 136 -22.71 9.75 -7.01
C ASP A 136 -21.50 10.51 -7.61
N GLU A 137 -21.65 11.05 -8.82
CA GLU A 137 -20.58 11.82 -9.49
C GLU A 137 -20.09 13.01 -8.67
N LYS A 138 -20.99 13.68 -7.91
CA LYS A 138 -20.59 14.77 -7.01
C LYS A 138 -19.64 14.29 -5.94
N MET A 139 -19.86 13.10 -5.38
CA MET A 139 -18.98 12.50 -4.38
C MET A 139 -17.63 12.11 -4.98
N ILE A 140 -17.62 11.53 -6.20
CA ILE A 140 -16.38 11.20 -6.92
C ILE A 140 -15.56 12.47 -7.17
N ASN A 141 -16.21 13.57 -7.56
CA ASN A 141 -15.53 14.83 -7.85
C ASN A 141 -15.09 15.60 -6.60
N ALA A 142 -15.67 15.28 -5.43
CA ALA A 142 -15.29 15.91 -4.16
C ALA A 142 -13.98 15.35 -3.57
N VAL A 143 -13.46 14.25 -4.09
CA VAL A 143 -12.23 13.61 -3.60
C VAL A 143 -11.15 13.53 -4.67
N ALA A 144 -9.90 13.57 -4.23
CA ALA A 144 -8.78 13.17 -5.07
C ALA A 144 -8.66 11.64 -5.03
N VAL A 145 -8.58 11.02 -6.18
CA VAL A 145 -8.15 9.63 -6.33
C VAL A 145 -6.69 9.64 -6.76
N ILE A 146 -5.86 8.96 -5.99
CA ILE A 146 -4.41 8.88 -6.19
C ILE A 146 -4.10 7.48 -6.70
N LYS A 147 -3.32 7.40 -7.78
CA LYS A 147 -2.80 6.15 -8.33
C LYS A 147 -1.30 6.06 -8.05
N LEU A 148 -0.84 4.90 -7.57
CA LEU A 148 0.57 4.54 -7.43
C LEU A 148 0.89 3.40 -8.38
N GLU A 149 1.66 3.68 -9.41
CA GLU A 149 2.20 2.69 -10.33
C GLU A 149 3.54 2.18 -9.79
N VAL A 150 3.58 0.89 -9.44
CA VAL A 150 4.76 0.29 -8.82
C VAL A 150 5.87 0.08 -9.83
N ILE A 151 7.06 0.63 -9.57
CA ILE A 151 8.28 0.37 -10.37
C ILE A 151 8.96 -0.91 -9.92
N LYS A 152 9.10 -1.06 -8.61
CA LYS A 152 9.65 -2.28 -7.99
C LYS A 152 9.13 -2.43 -6.57
N MET A 153 8.95 -3.67 -6.16
CA MET A 153 8.66 -4.00 -4.77
C MET A 153 9.35 -5.29 -4.36
N SER A 154 9.42 -5.52 -3.08
CA SER A 154 9.87 -6.78 -2.49
C SER A 154 8.92 -7.17 -1.37
N CYS A 155 8.55 -8.44 -1.35
CA CYS A 155 7.75 -9.03 -0.30
C CYS A 155 8.63 -9.90 0.60
N LYS A 156 8.37 -9.86 1.88
CA LYS A 156 9.15 -10.56 2.89
C LYS A 156 8.26 -11.10 4.00
N GLU A 157 8.58 -12.30 4.46
CA GLU A 157 7.94 -12.87 5.64
C GLU A 157 8.95 -13.49 6.61
N HIS A 158 8.54 -13.59 7.86
CA HIS A 158 9.15 -14.40 8.90
C HIS A 158 8.03 -15.01 9.75
N GLN A 159 7.97 -16.33 9.78
CA GLN A 159 7.02 -17.12 10.55
C GLN A 159 7.67 -17.64 11.84
#